data_194489a4d0fe5506657a97a6a6936664
#
_entry.id   194489a4d0fe5506657a97a6a6936664
#
_cell.length_a   1.000
_cell.length_b   1.000
_cell.length_c   1.000
_cell.angle_alpha   90.00
_cell.angle_beta   90.00
_cell.angle_gamma   90.00
#
_symmetry.space_group_name_H-M   'P 1'
#
loop_
_entity.id
_entity.type
_entity.pdbx_description
1 polymer ?
#
loop_
_entity_poly.entity_id
_entity_poly.type
_entity_poly.pdbx_seq_one_letter_code
_entity_poly.pdbx_strand_id
1 'polypeptide(L)'
;MIFTFSGCGENKLSPINVYTDLGVLPIQAHRGGGLRIPENTLETFIETWEMGIIPEADIRTTSDDVIICIHDKNSKRLAPNTSDSLINISFSEISLAVAKTLDVGSFRGDQVQSIPTLEEVFKSMSGHPDRFIYLDYKKIDLDRLANMVRDHGLERQIIFTTKHHNLIIDWHSRIPESLSLLWIGGSLENVKKTFASIRENQFEGITTIQIHVKYPDVESDQPFKPAPDYLQARMKEVNEQGILFQVLPWRMVEPEVYTQLLELGVRSFATDYPIMTIDIYKKYMESI
;
A
#
# COMPACT_ATOMS: atom_id res chain seq x y z
N MET A 1 -10.40 -17.41 48.15
CA MET A 1 -9.40 -17.84 47.14
C MET A 1 -9.72 -17.06 45.86
N ILE A 2 -9.02 -15.96 45.66
CA ILE A 2 -9.26 -15.02 44.54
C ILE A 2 -8.39 -15.49 43.39
N PHE A 3 -9.02 -16.00 42.35
CA PHE A 3 -8.31 -16.29 41.09
C PHE A 3 -8.12 -14.99 40.30
N THR A 4 -6.92 -14.47 40.28
CA THR A 4 -6.50 -13.43 39.36
C THR A 4 -6.33 -14.06 37.97
N PHE A 5 -7.20 -13.69 37.04
CA PHE A 5 -6.99 -13.97 35.62
C PHE A 5 -5.81 -13.12 35.15
N SER A 6 -4.69 -13.81 34.95
CA SER A 6 -3.54 -13.28 34.23
C SER A 6 -3.96 -13.11 32.77
N GLY A 7 -3.97 -11.86 32.26
CA GLY A 7 -4.29 -11.56 30.89
C GLY A 7 -3.33 -12.27 29.95
N CYS A 8 -3.87 -13.18 29.15
CA CYS A 8 -3.20 -13.77 28.01
C CYS A 8 -2.95 -12.63 27.01
N GLY A 9 -1.70 -12.17 26.87
CA GLY A 9 -1.34 -11.25 25.81
C GLY A 9 -1.68 -11.91 24.48
N GLU A 10 -2.64 -11.35 23.76
CA GLU A 10 -2.90 -11.72 22.38
C GLU A 10 -1.59 -11.53 21.61
N ASN A 11 -1.01 -12.63 21.12
CA ASN A 11 0.11 -12.61 20.19
C ASN A 11 -0.37 -11.85 18.95
N LYS A 12 -0.06 -10.55 18.85
CA LYS A 12 -0.27 -9.79 17.63
C LYS A 12 0.56 -10.48 16.54
N LEU A 13 -0.12 -11.18 15.64
CA LEU A 13 0.52 -11.81 14.49
C LEU A 13 1.24 -10.71 13.69
N SER A 14 2.54 -10.88 13.52
CA SER A 14 3.28 -9.97 12.63
C SER A 14 2.73 -10.10 11.21
N PRO A 15 2.48 -9.02 10.48
CA PRO A 15 1.96 -9.07 9.11
C PRO A 15 2.77 -9.98 8.20
N ILE A 16 4.10 -10.04 8.38
CA ILE A 16 4.96 -10.90 7.55
C ILE A 16 4.64 -12.37 7.71
N ASN A 17 4.26 -12.83 8.90
CA ASN A 17 3.87 -14.21 9.13
C ASN A 17 2.54 -14.53 8.42
N VAL A 18 1.58 -13.61 8.47
CA VAL A 18 0.30 -13.75 7.76
C VAL A 18 0.53 -13.93 6.25
N TYR A 19 1.41 -13.13 5.65
CA TYR A 19 1.72 -13.22 4.23
C TYR A 19 2.43 -14.53 3.90
N THR A 20 3.43 -14.91 4.69
CA THR A 20 4.23 -16.14 4.48
C THR A 20 3.37 -17.40 4.59
N ASP A 21 2.47 -17.46 5.57
CA ASP A 21 1.58 -18.60 5.78
C ASP A 21 0.63 -18.84 4.60
N LEU A 22 0.34 -17.78 3.83
CA LEU A 22 -0.51 -17.83 2.64
C LEU A 22 0.30 -17.85 1.32
N GLY A 23 1.62 -17.92 1.40
CA GLY A 23 2.51 -17.93 0.22
C GLY A 23 2.60 -16.59 -0.50
N VAL A 24 2.22 -15.48 0.17
CA VAL A 24 2.26 -14.13 -0.39
C VAL A 24 3.59 -13.47 -0.02
N LEU A 25 4.27 -12.90 -1.01
CA LEU A 25 5.48 -12.13 -0.76
C LEU A 25 5.13 -10.75 -0.17
N PRO A 26 5.92 -10.24 0.79
CA PRO A 26 5.70 -8.94 1.42
C PRO A 26 6.12 -7.78 0.49
N ILE A 27 5.61 -7.79 -0.73
CA ILE A 27 5.88 -6.82 -1.78
C ILE A 27 4.57 -6.14 -2.19
N GLN A 28 4.52 -4.82 -2.05
CA GLN A 28 3.43 -3.96 -2.51
C GLN A 28 3.72 -3.47 -3.92
N ALA A 29 2.84 -3.76 -4.87
CA ALA A 29 2.90 -3.16 -6.20
C ALA A 29 2.20 -1.79 -6.17
N HIS A 30 2.98 -0.72 -6.22
CA HIS A 30 2.49 0.66 -6.20
C HIS A 30 1.49 0.91 -7.32
N ARG A 31 0.31 1.43 -7.01
CA ARG A 31 -0.82 1.63 -7.94
C ARG A 31 -1.29 0.36 -8.68
N GLY A 32 -1.10 -0.78 -8.03
CA GLY A 32 -1.53 -2.08 -8.54
C GLY A 32 -0.46 -2.81 -9.34
N GLY A 33 0.31 -2.17 -10.20
CA GLY A 33 1.28 -2.84 -11.07
C GLY A 33 2.56 -2.05 -11.34
N GLY A 34 2.75 -0.93 -10.68
CA GLY A 34 3.91 -0.06 -10.88
C GLY A 34 3.80 0.86 -12.09
N LEU A 35 4.94 1.23 -12.71
CA LEU A 35 4.98 2.28 -13.74
C LEU A 35 4.78 1.80 -15.18
N ARG A 36 4.84 0.50 -15.45
CA ARG A 36 4.91 -0.04 -16.82
C ARG A 36 3.58 -0.51 -17.39
N ILE A 37 2.57 -0.69 -16.56
CA ILE A 37 1.25 -1.19 -16.94
C ILE A 37 0.16 -0.20 -16.48
N PRO A 38 -1.08 -0.33 -16.96
CA PRO A 38 -2.18 0.51 -16.50
C PRO A 38 -2.30 0.49 -14.98
N GLU A 39 -2.41 1.67 -14.37
CA GLU A 39 -2.48 1.80 -12.91
C GLU A 39 -3.92 1.77 -12.42
N ASN A 40 -4.14 1.19 -11.23
CA ASN A 40 -5.45 1.14 -10.57
C ASN A 40 -6.57 0.52 -11.43
N THR A 41 -6.25 -0.50 -12.25
CA THR A 41 -7.24 -1.24 -13.04
C THR A 41 -7.49 -2.63 -12.43
N LEU A 42 -8.66 -3.21 -12.70
CA LEU A 42 -9.02 -4.52 -12.16
C LEU A 42 -8.10 -5.63 -12.71
N GLU A 43 -7.78 -5.55 -14.00
CA GLU A 43 -6.88 -6.47 -14.67
C GLU A 43 -5.49 -6.46 -14.02
N THR A 44 -4.97 -5.26 -13.77
CA THR A 44 -3.67 -5.09 -13.11
C THR A 44 -3.66 -5.66 -11.67
N PHE A 45 -4.74 -5.48 -10.92
CA PHE A 45 -4.83 -6.07 -9.59
C PHE A 45 -4.84 -7.60 -9.65
N ILE A 46 -5.58 -8.19 -10.58
CA ILE A 46 -5.63 -9.65 -10.79
C ILE A 46 -4.24 -10.19 -11.14
N GLU A 47 -3.56 -9.60 -12.13
CA GLU A 47 -2.20 -9.99 -12.53
C GLU A 47 -1.21 -9.89 -11.35
N THR A 48 -1.35 -8.87 -10.51
CA THR A 48 -0.48 -8.67 -9.34
C THR A 48 -0.70 -9.77 -8.29
N TRP A 49 -1.93 -10.16 -8.01
CA TRP A 49 -2.20 -11.30 -7.13
C TRP A 49 -1.67 -12.62 -7.71
N GLU A 50 -1.79 -12.83 -9.03
CA GLU A 50 -1.23 -14.01 -9.71
C GLU A 50 0.29 -14.09 -9.62
N MET A 51 0.99 -12.97 -9.50
CA MET A 51 2.42 -12.92 -9.20
C MET A 51 2.77 -13.28 -7.73
N GLY A 52 1.78 -13.45 -6.86
CA GLY A 52 1.96 -13.74 -5.44
C GLY A 52 2.41 -12.54 -4.61
N ILE A 53 2.06 -11.33 -5.02
CA ILE A 53 2.33 -10.06 -4.32
C ILE A 53 1.04 -9.25 -4.13
N ILE A 54 1.13 -8.12 -3.44
CA ILE A 54 -0.02 -7.37 -2.98
C ILE A 54 -0.18 -6.07 -3.78
N PRO A 55 -1.27 -5.86 -4.52
CA PRO A 55 -1.52 -4.59 -5.21
C PRO A 55 -1.90 -3.48 -4.22
N GLU A 56 -1.61 -2.24 -4.61
CA GLU A 56 -2.15 -1.04 -3.99
C GLU A 56 -3.24 -0.43 -4.87
N ALA A 57 -4.37 -0.08 -4.27
CA ALA A 57 -5.44 0.69 -4.89
C ALA A 57 -5.55 2.06 -4.22
N ASP A 58 -5.42 3.12 -5.02
CA ASP A 58 -5.76 4.48 -4.58
C ASP A 58 -7.28 4.66 -4.63
N ILE A 59 -7.94 4.95 -3.51
CA ILE A 59 -9.41 4.97 -3.44
C ILE A 59 -9.96 6.38 -3.30
N ARG A 60 -10.92 6.74 -4.18
CA ARG A 60 -11.63 8.01 -4.22
C ARG A 60 -13.14 7.80 -4.34
N THR A 61 -13.91 8.85 -4.10
CA THR A 61 -15.37 8.84 -4.20
C THR A 61 -15.83 9.69 -5.39
N THR A 62 -16.81 9.23 -6.15
CA THR A 62 -17.53 9.96 -7.19
C THR A 62 -18.61 10.87 -6.60
N SER A 63 -19.27 11.71 -7.43
CA SER A 63 -20.34 12.61 -6.97
C SER A 63 -21.61 11.89 -6.49
N ASP A 64 -21.81 10.65 -6.92
CA ASP A 64 -22.88 9.75 -6.50
C ASP A 64 -22.41 8.74 -5.44
N ASP A 65 -21.36 9.13 -4.70
CA ASP A 65 -20.82 8.42 -3.52
C ASP A 65 -20.30 7.00 -3.80
N VAL A 66 -19.94 6.64 -5.01
CA VAL A 66 -19.33 5.34 -5.31
C VAL A 66 -17.81 5.42 -5.12
N ILE A 67 -17.22 4.44 -4.43
CA ILE A 67 -15.77 4.34 -4.26
C ILE A 67 -15.18 3.70 -5.52
N ILE A 68 -14.24 4.40 -6.14
CA ILE A 68 -13.50 3.98 -7.35
C ILE A 68 -12.00 3.91 -7.07
N CYS A 69 -11.28 3.13 -7.87
CA CYS A 69 -9.82 3.01 -7.76
C CYS A 69 -9.14 3.94 -8.77
N ILE A 70 -8.56 5.05 -8.29
CA ILE A 70 -7.88 6.05 -9.12
C ILE A 70 -6.97 6.93 -8.27
N HIS A 71 -5.73 7.16 -8.72
CA HIS A 71 -4.78 7.99 -7.96
C HIS A 71 -5.09 9.48 -8.08
N ASP A 72 -5.22 9.98 -9.30
CA ASP A 72 -5.32 11.42 -9.58
C ASP A 72 -6.71 11.97 -9.21
N LYS A 73 -6.75 13.26 -8.99
CA LYS A 73 -8.00 13.97 -8.69
C LYS A 73 -8.93 14.10 -9.91
N ASN A 74 -8.34 14.07 -11.11
CA ASN A 74 -9.04 14.17 -12.40
C ASN A 74 -8.40 13.28 -13.46
N SER A 75 -8.98 13.20 -14.65
CA SER A 75 -8.55 12.30 -15.72
C SER A 75 -7.34 12.76 -16.53
N LYS A 76 -6.85 13.99 -16.34
CA LYS A 76 -5.87 14.67 -17.21
C LYS A 76 -4.63 13.84 -17.56
N ARG A 77 -4.08 13.10 -16.59
CA ARG A 77 -2.88 12.27 -16.82
C ARG A 77 -3.21 10.90 -17.36
N LEU A 78 -4.29 10.28 -16.88
CA LEU A 78 -4.59 8.88 -17.12
C LEU A 78 -5.46 8.65 -18.36
N ALA A 79 -6.31 9.60 -18.71
CA ALA A 79 -7.18 9.54 -19.88
C ALA A 79 -7.04 10.83 -20.70
N PRO A 80 -5.88 11.05 -21.35
CA PRO A 80 -5.59 12.33 -22.05
C PRO A 80 -6.51 12.58 -23.24
N ASN A 81 -7.18 11.55 -23.77
CA ASN A 81 -8.16 11.67 -24.86
C ASN A 81 -9.56 12.05 -24.38
N THR A 82 -9.72 12.33 -23.09
CA THR A 82 -10.95 12.85 -22.50
C THR A 82 -11.26 14.25 -23.07
N SER A 83 -12.54 14.55 -23.26
CA SER A 83 -12.97 15.87 -23.73
C SER A 83 -12.51 17.01 -22.83
N ASP A 84 -12.23 18.17 -23.41
CA ASP A 84 -11.79 19.37 -22.67
C ASP A 84 -12.76 19.78 -21.55
N SER A 85 -14.04 19.45 -21.71
CA SER A 85 -15.07 19.72 -20.70
C SER A 85 -14.96 18.82 -19.45
N LEU A 86 -14.31 17.65 -19.53
CA LEU A 86 -14.21 16.70 -18.43
C LEU A 86 -12.80 16.57 -17.86
N ILE A 87 -11.77 16.83 -18.67
CA ILE A 87 -10.37 16.49 -18.35
C ILE A 87 -9.85 17.09 -17.04
N ASN A 88 -10.37 18.24 -16.63
CA ASN A 88 -9.97 18.95 -15.40
C ASN A 88 -10.98 18.82 -14.26
N ILE A 89 -12.14 18.18 -14.47
CA ILE A 89 -13.17 18.02 -13.44
C ILE A 89 -12.72 16.95 -12.44
N SER A 90 -12.95 17.21 -11.16
CA SER A 90 -12.62 16.23 -10.10
C SER A 90 -13.55 15.01 -10.20
N PHE A 91 -13.02 13.81 -9.92
CA PHE A 91 -13.84 12.62 -9.80
C PHE A 91 -14.97 12.75 -8.77
N SER A 92 -14.79 13.55 -7.73
CA SER A 92 -15.84 13.87 -6.75
C SER A 92 -16.98 14.75 -7.30
N GLU A 93 -16.86 15.24 -8.52
CA GLU A 93 -17.85 16.11 -9.20
C GLU A 93 -18.53 15.40 -10.39
N ILE A 94 -18.10 14.17 -10.74
CA ILE A 94 -18.70 13.37 -11.80
C ILE A 94 -19.28 12.08 -11.24
N SER A 95 -20.36 11.58 -11.87
CA SER A 95 -20.97 10.30 -11.48
C SER A 95 -20.13 9.11 -11.91
N LEU A 96 -20.39 7.93 -11.31
CA LEU A 96 -19.80 6.68 -11.75
C LEU A 96 -20.03 6.42 -13.22
N ALA A 97 -21.25 6.69 -13.73
CA ALA A 97 -21.59 6.49 -15.14
C ALA A 97 -20.63 7.26 -16.07
N VAL A 98 -20.29 8.50 -15.71
CA VAL A 98 -19.31 9.31 -16.45
C VAL A 98 -17.90 8.78 -16.27
N ALA A 99 -17.48 8.44 -15.03
CA ALA A 99 -16.15 7.90 -14.74
C ALA A 99 -15.86 6.61 -15.53
N LYS A 100 -16.88 5.73 -15.69
CA LYS A 100 -16.77 4.48 -16.45
C LYS A 100 -16.60 4.67 -17.97
N THR A 101 -16.86 5.85 -18.52
CA THR A 101 -16.60 6.15 -19.95
C THR A 101 -15.14 6.49 -20.24
N LEU A 102 -14.33 6.70 -19.21
CA LEU A 102 -12.93 7.09 -19.35
C LEU A 102 -12.07 5.86 -19.60
N ASP A 103 -11.22 5.95 -20.62
CA ASP A 103 -10.20 4.94 -20.91
C ASP A 103 -8.91 5.28 -20.15
N VAL A 104 -8.62 4.47 -19.13
CA VAL A 104 -7.40 4.57 -18.32
C VAL A 104 -6.35 3.50 -18.66
N GLY A 105 -6.69 2.57 -19.54
CA GLY A 105 -5.80 1.50 -20.01
C GLY A 105 -4.83 1.97 -21.07
N SER A 106 -5.31 2.64 -22.11
CA SER A 106 -4.50 3.09 -23.26
C SER A 106 -3.38 4.08 -22.89
N PHE A 107 -3.37 4.60 -21.66
CA PHE A 107 -2.28 5.44 -21.16
C PHE A 107 -0.93 4.68 -21.02
N ARG A 108 -0.99 3.38 -20.70
CA ARG A 108 0.19 2.50 -20.49
C ARG A 108 0.02 1.10 -21.07
N GLY A 109 -0.96 0.86 -21.90
CA GLY A 109 -1.26 -0.44 -22.50
C GLY A 109 -1.95 -0.30 -23.84
N ASP A 110 -2.17 -1.44 -24.50
CA ASP A 110 -2.79 -1.48 -25.81
C ASP A 110 -4.31 -1.72 -25.74
N GLN A 111 -4.86 -1.88 -24.54
CA GLN A 111 -6.27 -2.20 -24.34
C GLN A 111 -7.00 -1.08 -23.61
N VAL A 112 -8.22 -0.82 -24.05
CA VAL A 112 -9.15 0.07 -23.35
C VAL A 112 -9.55 -0.56 -22.02
N GLN A 113 -9.35 0.16 -20.92
CA GLN A 113 -9.76 -0.26 -19.59
C GLN A 113 -10.51 0.86 -18.87
N SER A 114 -11.58 0.50 -18.18
CA SER A 114 -12.35 1.46 -17.40
C SER A 114 -11.87 1.53 -15.95
N ILE A 115 -12.15 2.65 -15.28
CA ILE A 115 -11.87 2.81 -13.85
C ILE A 115 -12.73 1.79 -13.07
N PRO A 116 -12.14 0.87 -12.28
CA PRO A 116 -12.92 -0.06 -11.48
C PRO A 116 -13.53 0.62 -10.26
N THR A 117 -14.69 0.14 -9.84
CA THR A 117 -15.21 0.39 -8.51
C THR A 117 -14.50 -0.48 -7.48
N LEU A 118 -14.43 -0.06 -6.24
CA LEU A 118 -13.88 -0.89 -5.15
C LEU A 118 -14.74 -2.16 -4.94
N GLU A 119 -16.04 -2.07 -5.21
CA GLU A 119 -16.97 -3.20 -5.20
C GLU A 119 -16.56 -4.30 -6.21
N GLU A 120 -16.16 -3.92 -7.44
CA GLU A 120 -15.66 -4.87 -8.45
C GLU A 120 -14.34 -5.53 -7.98
N VAL A 121 -13.47 -4.77 -7.35
CA VAL A 121 -12.22 -5.28 -6.77
C VAL A 121 -12.52 -6.27 -5.64
N PHE A 122 -13.38 -5.92 -4.69
CA PHE A 122 -13.74 -6.79 -3.57
C PHE A 122 -14.39 -8.10 -4.03
N LYS A 123 -15.24 -8.06 -5.07
CA LYS A 123 -15.79 -9.28 -5.70
C LYS A 123 -14.70 -10.20 -6.23
N SER A 124 -13.64 -9.65 -6.81
CA SER A 124 -12.52 -10.46 -7.29
C SER A 124 -11.66 -11.05 -6.17
N MET A 125 -11.72 -10.51 -4.95
CA MET A 125 -11.04 -11.03 -3.77
C MET A 125 -11.85 -12.15 -3.08
N SER A 126 -13.15 -12.21 -3.32
CA SER A 126 -14.05 -13.18 -2.66
C SER A 126 -13.62 -14.62 -2.94
N GLY A 127 -13.49 -15.43 -1.88
CA GLY A 127 -13.04 -16.82 -1.98
C GLY A 127 -11.53 -17.01 -2.16
N HIS A 128 -10.74 -15.93 -2.15
CA HIS A 128 -9.28 -15.95 -2.28
C HIS A 128 -8.62 -15.34 -1.03
N PRO A 129 -8.37 -16.13 0.03
CA PRO A 129 -7.82 -15.61 1.29
C PRO A 129 -6.37 -15.09 1.15
N ASP A 130 -5.68 -15.43 0.07
CA ASP A 130 -4.35 -14.97 -0.32
C ASP A 130 -4.35 -13.59 -1.00
N ARG A 131 -5.51 -13.06 -1.40
CA ARG A 131 -5.62 -11.74 -2.04
C ARG A 131 -5.74 -10.64 -1.01
N PHE A 132 -4.62 -10.08 -0.61
CA PHE A 132 -4.57 -8.82 0.16
C PHE A 132 -4.57 -7.62 -0.77
N ILE A 133 -4.98 -6.44 -0.24
CA ILE A 133 -4.90 -5.18 -0.97
C ILE A 133 -4.55 -4.02 -0.03
N TYR A 134 -3.61 -3.18 -0.44
CA TYR A 134 -3.38 -1.87 0.18
C TYR A 134 -4.43 -0.88 -0.35
N LEU A 135 -5.18 -0.24 0.54
CA LEU A 135 -6.15 0.80 0.18
C LEU A 135 -5.60 2.16 0.59
N ASP A 136 -4.95 2.86 -0.36
CA ASP A 136 -4.42 4.21 -0.10
C ASP A 136 -5.54 5.25 -0.10
N TYR A 137 -5.80 5.77 1.08
CA TYR A 137 -6.90 6.68 1.39
C TYR A 137 -6.73 8.06 0.73
N LYS A 138 -7.69 8.45 -0.12
CA LYS A 138 -7.72 9.75 -0.80
C LYS A 138 -8.99 10.57 -0.44
N LYS A 139 -9.37 10.59 0.82
CA LYS A 139 -10.55 11.31 1.35
C LYS A 139 -11.89 10.67 0.94
N ILE A 140 -12.21 9.57 1.57
CA ILE A 140 -13.49 8.84 1.44
C ILE A 140 -14.18 8.76 2.80
N ASP A 141 -15.46 8.38 2.80
CA ASP A 141 -16.21 8.06 4.01
C ASP A 141 -15.75 6.71 4.58
N LEU A 142 -15.21 6.72 5.81
CA LEU A 142 -14.68 5.51 6.47
C LEU A 142 -15.78 4.57 6.92
N ASP A 143 -16.98 5.05 7.28
CA ASP A 143 -18.09 4.17 7.66
C ASP A 143 -18.59 3.40 6.44
N ARG A 144 -18.68 4.07 5.28
CA ARG A 144 -19.02 3.41 4.02
C ARG A 144 -17.99 2.34 3.65
N LEU A 145 -16.69 2.67 3.71
CA LEU A 145 -15.63 1.70 3.44
C LEU A 145 -15.71 0.51 4.39
N ALA A 146 -15.88 0.74 5.69
CA ALA A 146 -15.96 -0.30 6.68
C ALA A 146 -17.16 -1.23 6.45
N ASN A 147 -18.32 -0.68 6.07
CA ASN A 147 -19.49 -1.49 5.73
C ASN A 147 -19.21 -2.36 4.49
N MET A 148 -18.62 -1.80 3.43
CA MET A 148 -18.25 -2.58 2.25
C MET A 148 -17.28 -3.72 2.58
N VAL A 149 -16.28 -3.47 3.42
CA VAL A 149 -15.31 -4.50 3.86
C VAL A 149 -16.02 -5.64 4.59
N ARG A 150 -16.94 -5.33 5.52
CA ARG A 150 -17.74 -6.34 6.24
C ARG A 150 -18.70 -7.12 5.34
N ASP A 151 -19.37 -6.41 4.43
CA ASP A 151 -20.33 -7.03 3.50
C ASP A 151 -19.68 -8.08 2.60
N HIS A 152 -18.35 -7.92 2.35
CA HIS A 152 -17.55 -8.88 1.57
C HIS A 152 -16.74 -9.87 2.44
N GLY A 153 -16.71 -9.71 3.77
CA GLY A 153 -15.94 -10.56 4.68
C GLY A 153 -14.42 -10.41 4.50
N LEU A 154 -13.94 -9.19 4.20
CA LEU A 154 -12.54 -8.92 3.83
C LEU A 154 -11.74 -8.24 4.94
N GLU A 155 -12.23 -8.21 6.17
CA GLU A 155 -11.64 -7.48 7.30
C GLU A 155 -10.14 -7.77 7.47
N ARG A 156 -9.73 -9.02 7.27
CA ARG A 156 -8.35 -9.48 7.43
C ARG A 156 -7.48 -9.36 6.18
N GLN A 157 -8.08 -9.02 5.04
CA GLN A 157 -7.39 -8.91 3.74
C GLN A 157 -7.11 -7.46 3.35
N ILE A 158 -7.70 -6.49 4.09
CA ILE A 158 -7.48 -5.07 3.87
C ILE A 158 -6.26 -4.57 4.64
N ILE A 159 -5.41 -3.80 3.95
CA ILE A 159 -4.31 -3.05 4.53
C ILE A 159 -4.62 -1.57 4.34
N PHE A 160 -5.23 -0.94 5.35
CA PHE A 160 -5.59 0.48 5.28
C PHE A 160 -4.34 1.36 5.25
N THR A 161 -4.18 2.13 4.19
CA THR A 161 -2.93 2.84 3.88
C THR A 161 -3.13 4.34 3.91
N THR A 162 -2.31 5.05 4.69
CA THR A 162 -2.36 6.51 4.78
C THR A 162 -1.06 7.07 5.39
N LYS A 163 -0.84 8.38 5.24
CA LYS A 163 0.22 9.12 5.95
C LYS A 163 -0.23 9.74 7.29
N HIS A 164 -1.48 9.55 7.67
CA HIS A 164 -2.08 10.20 8.84
C HIS A 164 -2.40 9.16 9.91
N HIS A 165 -1.61 9.12 10.98
CA HIS A 165 -1.76 8.13 12.06
C HIS A 165 -3.15 8.15 12.72
N ASN A 166 -3.73 9.33 12.92
CA ASN A 166 -5.08 9.45 13.47
C ASN A 166 -6.15 8.75 12.62
N LEU A 167 -5.98 8.67 11.30
CA LEU A 167 -6.90 7.92 10.43
C LEU A 167 -6.73 6.40 10.59
N ILE A 168 -5.54 5.91 10.92
CA ILE A 168 -5.31 4.49 11.24
C ILE A 168 -6.06 4.14 12.53
N ILE A 169 -5.93 4.95 13.58
CA ILE A 169 -6.66 4.75 14.84
C ILE A 169 -8.17 4.77 14.59
N ASP A 170 -8.66 5.75 13.83
CA ASP A 170 -10.07 5.88 13.47
C ASP A 170 -10.57 4.69 12.64
N TRP A 171 -9.76 4.18 11.70
CA TRP A 171 -10.06 2.98 10.92
C TRP A 171 -10.15 1.73 11.80
N HIS A 172 -9.18 1.49 12.69
CA HIS A 172 -9.17 0.34 13.59
C HIS A 172 -10.32 0.35 14.61
N SER A 173 -10.87 1.52 14.93
CA SER A 173 -12.10 1.57 15.72
C SER A 173 -13.32 0.96 15.02
N ARG A 174 -13.27 0.87 13.67
CA ARG A 174 -14.31 0.28 12.82
C ARG A 174 -13.98 -1.16 12.43
N ILE A 175 -12.76 -1.43 12.00
CA ILE A 175 -12.29 -2.75 11.52
C ILE A 175 -11.02 -3.13 12.29
N PRO A 176 -11.12 -3.58 13.53
CA PRO A 176 -9.95 -3.90 14.37
C PRO A 176 -9.10 -5.07 13.84
N GLU A 177 -9.69 -5.95 13.01
CA GLU A 177 -9.01 -7.12 12.44
C GLU A 177 -8.15 -6.77 11.23
N SER A 178 -8.31 -5.59 10.63
CA SER A 178 -7.57 -5.23 9.43
C SER A 178 -6.10 -4.92 9.73
N LEU A 179 -5.27 -5.04 8.70
CA LEU A 179 -3.92 -4.50 8.72
C LEU A 179 -3.93 -3.00 8.37
N SER A 180 -2.83 -2.34 8.67
CA SER A 180 -2.65 -0.92 8.34
C SER A 180 -1.22 -0.62 7.91
N LEU A 181 -1.05 0.40 7.08
CA LEU A 181 0.24 0.92 6.69
C LEU A 181 0.28 2.44 6.87
N LEU A 182 1.26 2.90 7.65
CA LEU A 182 1.62 4.31 7.73
C LEU A 182 2.82 4.58 6.81
N TRP A 183 2.61 5.34 5.71
CA TRP A 183 3.74 5.72 4.87
C TRP A 183 4.31 7.09 5.25
N ILE A 184 5.65 7.19 5.21
CA ILE A 184 6.40 8.36 5.60
C ILE A 184 7.34 8.76 4.47
N GLY A 185 7.06 9.90 3.86
CA GLY A 185 7.88 10.47 2.79
C GLY A 185 8.39 11.87 3.13
N GLY A 186 9.13 12.46 2.21
CA GLY A 186 9.62 13.83 2.31
C GLY A 186 11.04 13.94 2.89
N SER A 187 11.30 15.01 3.66
CA SER A 187 12.61 15.27 4.25
C SER A 187 12.91 14.37 5.46
N LEU A 188 14.19 14.22 5.81
CA LEU A 188 14.59 13.52 7.05
C LEU A 188 13.97 14.15 8.30
N GLU A 189 13.79 15.46 8.31
CA GLU A 189 13.11 16.16 9.38
C GLU A 189 11.65 15.71 9.52
N ASN A 190 10.92 15.59 8.40
CA ASN A 190 9.56 15.06 8.39
C ASN A 190 9.51 13.62 8.91
N VAL A 191 10.44 12.76 8.48
CA VAL A 191 10.55 11.38 8.97
C VAL A 191 10.75 11.36 10.48
N LYS A 192 11.71 12.16 11.00
CA LYS A 192 11.98 12.26 12.44
C LYS A 192 10.77 12.76 13.24
N LYS A 193 10.09 13.80 12.73
CA LYS A 193 8.88 14.36 13.35
C LYS A 193 7.74 13.32 13.42
N THR A 194 7.53 12.61 12.34
CA THR A 194 6.49 11.56 12.30
C THR A 194 6.81 10.44 13.29
N PHE A 195 8.05 9.96 13.34
CA PHE A 195 8.46 8.95 14.32
C PHE A 195 8.31 9.45 15.77
N ALA A 196 8.60 10.71 16.07
CA ALA A 196 8.36 11.28 17.40
C ALA A 196 6.86 11.18 17.77
N SER A 197 5.99 11.61 16.87
CA SER A 197 4.54 11.60 17.10
C SER A 197 3.96 10.18 17.25
N ILE A 198 4.39 9.21 16.45
CA ILE A 198 3.86 7.83 16.58
C ILE A 198 4.37 7.13 17.84
N ARG A 199 5.58 7.47 18.35
CA ARG A 199 6.08 6.99 19.65
C ARG A 199 5.24 7.50 20.81
N GLU A 200 4.88 8.79 20.80
CA GLU A 200 4.00 9.40 21.81
C GLU A 200 2.64 8.67 21.87
N ASN A 201 2.17 8.16 20.74
CA ASN A 201 0.93 7.37 20.63
C ASN A 201 1.20 5.84 20.64
N GLN A 202 2.36 5.38 21.11
CA GLN A 202 2.72 3.97 21.29
C GLN A 202 2.49 3.11 20.03
N PHE A 203 2.64 3.68 18.83
CA PHE A 203 2.39 3.05 17.53
C PHE A 203 0.96 2.46 17.36
N GLU A 204 -0.01 3.00 18.08
CA GLU A 204 -1.37 2.47 18.13
C GLU A 204 -1.94 2.20 16.72
N GLY A 205 -2.46 0.98 16.52
CA GLY A 205 -3.09 0.55 15.28
C GLY A 205 -2.16 0.34 14.08
N ILE A 206 -0.87 0.67 14.16
CA ILE A 206 0.07 0.51 13.05
C ILE A 206 0.54 -0.93 12.98
N THR A 207 0.38 -1.59 11.81
CA THR A 207 0.93 -2.93 11.55
C THR A 207 2.11 -2.90 10.58
N THR A 208 2.21 -1.87 9.74
CA THR A 208 3.33 -1.66 8.82
C THR A 208 3.73 -0.19 8.78
N ILE A 209 5.03 0.08 8.83
CA ILE A 209 5.59 1.42 8.57
C ILE A 209 6.40 1.37 7.29
N GLN A 210 6.04 2.24 6.33
CA GLN A 210 6.77 2.40 5.07
C GLN A 210 7.55 3.71 5.06
N ILE A 211 8.84 3.63 4.73
CA ILE A 211 9.69 4.82 4.50
C ILE A 211 10.01 4.94 3.02
N HIS A 212 9.79 6.13 2.46
CA HIS A 212 10.26 6.44 1.11
C HIS A 212 11.76 6.71 1.14
N VAL A 213 12.51 5.89 0.42
CA VAL A 213 13.97 5.99 0.32
C VAL A 213 14.34 6.58 -1.03
N LYS A 214 15.25 7.55 -1.01
CA LYS A 214 15.88 8.11 -2.21
C LYS A 214 17.32 7.63 -2.31
N TYR A 215 17.80 7.48 -3.53
CA TYR A 215 19.16 7.08 -3.85
C TYR A 215 19.84 8.19 -4.68
N PRO A 216 20.36 9.23 -4.04
CA PRO A 216 20.80 10.43 -4.74
C PRO A 216 22.18 10.28 -5.42
N ASP A 217 23.04 9.34 -4.97
CA ASP A 217 24.39 9.20 -5.45
C ASP A 217 24.89 7.76 -5.26
N VAL A 218 25.21 7.10 -6.37
CA VAL A 218 25.68 5.70 -6.42
C VAL A 218 27.07 5.55 -5.82
N GLU A 219 27.91 6.60 -5.88
CA GLU A 219 29.31 6.58 -5.45
C GLU A 219 29.50 7.03 -4.00
N SER A 220 28.43 7.37 -3.31
CA SER A 220 28.49 7.84 -1.91
C SER A 220 28.58 6.68 -0.93
N ASP A 221 29.41 6.84 0.12
CA ASP A 221 29.42 5.94 1.30
C ASP A 221 28.05 5.92 2.05
N GLN A 222 27.17 6.87 1.72
CA GLN A 222 25.82 6.99 2.26
C GLN A 222 24.80 7.06 1.10
N PRO A 223 24.55 5.95 0.41
CA PRO A 223 23.80 5.96 -0.84
C PRO A 223 22.32 6.30 -0.65
N PHE A 224 21.78 6.11 0.57
CA PHE A 224 20.36 6.29 0.84
C PHE A 224 20.03 7.59 1.60
N LYS A 225 18.86 8.12 1.33
CA LYS A 225 18.20 9.17 2.14
C LYS A 225 16.80 8.71 2.54
N PRO A 226 16.54 8.40 3.83
CA PRO A 226 17.45 8.49 4.99
C PRO A 226 18.67 7.57 4.92
N ALA A 227 19.74 7.91 5.63
CA ALA A 227 20.99 7.15 5.66
C ALA A 227 20.81 5.71 6.19
N PRO A 228 21.67 4.73 5.77
CA PRO A 228 21.57 3.32 6.17
C PRO A 228 21.43 3.10 7.67
N ASP A 229 22.28 3.73 8.47
CA ASP A 229 22.24 3.61 9.96
C ASP A 229 20.90 4.05 10.53
N TYR A 230 20.33 5.12 9.97
CA TYR A 230 19.03 5.61 10.41
C TYR A 230 17.92 4.60 10.03
N LEU A 231 17.96 4.04 8.83
CA LEU A 231 17.00 3.01 8.40
C LEU A 231 17.08 1.77 9.28
N GLN A 232 18.29 1.26 9.57
CA GLN A 232 18.50 0.12 10.47
C GLN A 232 17.98 0.39 11.88
N ALA A 233 18.26 1.57 12.44
CA ALA A 233 17.77 1.94 13.75
C ALA A 233 16.24 2.00 13.81
N ARG A 234 15.57 2.52 12.76
CA ARG A 234 14.10 2.57 12.68
C ARG A 234 13.50 1.19 12.45
N MET A 235 14.09 0.38 11.58
CA MET A 235 13.69 -0.99 11.36
C MET A 235 13.73 -1.81 12.66
N LYS A 236 14.84 -1.74 13.41
CA LYS A 236 14.96 -2.42 14.71
C LYS A 236 13.84 -1.99 15.66
N GLU A 237 13.66 -0.68 15.84
CA GLU A 237 12.64 -0.11 16.71
C GLU A 237 11.22 -0.61 16.39
N VAL A 238 10.81 -0.59 15.13
CA VAL A 238 9.46 -1.00 14.75
C VAL A 238 9.27 -2.51 14.80
N ASN A 239 10.30 -3.29 14.44
CA ASN A 239 10.25 -4.75 14.54
C ASN A 239 10.12 -5.22 16.00
N GLU A 240 10.72 -4.52 16.96
CA GLU A 240 10.56 -4.79 18.41
C GLU A 240 9.11 -4.56 18.88
N GLN A 241 8.31 -3.79 18.14
CA GLN A 241 6.88 -3.59 18.38
C GLN A 241 5.99 -4.60 17.60
N GLY A 242 6.58 -5.56 16.87
CA GLY A 242 5.85 -6.48 15.99
C GLY A 242 5.33 -5.82 14.69
N ILE A 243 5.83 -4.64 14.36
CA ILE A 243 5.43 -3.87 13.18
C ILE A 243 6.38 -4.21 12.02
N LEU A 244 5.82 -4.44 10.84
CA LEU A 244 6.61 -4.68 9.63
C LEU A 244 7.24 -3.38 9.13
N PHE A 245 8.57 -3.42 8.92
CA PHE A 245 9.28 -2.31 8.28
C PHE A 245 9.34 -2.52 6.77
N GLN A 246 8.78 -1.59 6.02
CA GLN A 246 8.73 -1.58 4.57
C GLN A 246 9.45 -0.34 4.02
N VAL A 247 10.08 -0.48 2.86
CA VAL A 247 10.64 0.66 2.13
C VAL A 247 10.02 0.79 0.74
N LEU A 248 9.87 2.03 0.28
CA LEU A 248 9.62 2.36 -1.11
C LEU A 248 10.88 3.03 -1.67
N PRO A 249 11.70 2.32 -2.49
CA PRO A 249 12.78 2.92 -3.27
C PRO A 249 12.18 3.82 -4.35
N TRP A 250 12.04 5.11 -4.06
CA TRP A 250 11.26 6.04 -4.86
C TRP A 250 11.85 6.22 -6.27
N ARG A 251 11.15 5.70 -7.28
CA ARG A 251 11.51 5.75 -8.70
C ARG A 251 12.88 5.12 -9.02
N MET A 252 13.34 4.18 -8.19
CA MET A 252 14.60 3.48 -8.40
C MET A 252 14.37 2.25 -9.26
N VAL A 253 15.15 2.15 -10.35
CA VAL A 253 15.08 1.04 -11.32
C VAL A 253 16.33 0.15 -11.24
N GLU A 254 17.32 0.59 -10.47
CA GLU A 254 18.60 -0.09 -10.32
C GLU A 254 18.47 -1.30 -9.39
N PRO A 255 18.71 -2.55 -9.85
CA PRO A 255 18.62 -3.76 -9.03
C PRO A 255 19.50 -3.72 -7.78
N GLU A 256 20.66 -3.08 -7.88
CA GLU A 256 21.66 -2.94 -6.81
C GLU A 256 21.07 -2.23 -5.58
N VAL A 257 20.18 -1.27 -5.80
CA VAL A 257 19.50 -0.53 -4.72
C VAL A 257 18.68 -1.49 -3.86
N TYR A 258 17.93 -2.40 -4.48
CA TYR A 258 17.10 -3.39 -3.77
C TYR A 258 17.97 -4.41 -3.06
N THR A 259 19.06 -4.86 -3.68
CA THR A 259 20.02 -5.78 -3.06
C THR A 259 20.65 -5.17 -1.81
N GLN A 260 21.13 -3.93 -1.89
CA GLN A 260 21.70 -3.23 -0.74
C GLN A 260 20.68 -3.04 0.40
N LEU A 261 19.42 -2.76 0.08
CA LEU A 261 18.37 -2.67 1.09
C LEU A 261 18.07 -4.02 1.76
N LEU A 262 18.10 -5.12 0.99
CA LEU A 262 17.99 -6.49 1.54
C LEU A 262 19.17 -6.82 2.47
N GLU A 263 20.40 -6.44 2.10
CA GLU A 263 21.61 -6.59 2.92
C GLU A 263 21.54 -5.77 4.22
N LEU A 264 20.90 -4.61 4.20
CA LEU A 264 20.60 -3.82 5.40
C LEU A 264 19.58 -4.50 6.32
N GLY A 265 18.88 -5.53 5.86
CA GLY A 265 17.89 -6.28 6.62
C GLY A 265 16.43 -5.98 6.26
N VAL A 266 16.18 -5.13 5.26
CA VAL A 266 14.81 -4.89 4.77
C VAL A 266 14.21 -6.18 4.23
N ARG A 267 12.94 -6.47 4.58
CA ARG A 267 12.23 -7.69 4.16
C ARG A 267 10.87 -7.40 3.53
N SER A 268 10.51 -6.13 3.35
CA SER A 268 9.28 -5.73 2.68
C SER A 268 9.52 -4.48 1.82
N PHE A 269 8.94 -4.47 0.63
CA PHE A 269 9.08 -3.40 -0.34
C PHE A 269 7.73 -2.93 -0.86
N ALA A 270 7.57 -1.63 -1.04
CA ALA A 270 6.68 -1.09 -2.06
C ALA A 270 7.54 -0.79 -3.30
N THR A 271 7.00 -1.01 -4.49
CA THR A 271 7.80 -0.90 -5.72
C THR A 271 7.00 -0.41 -6.92
N ASP A 272 7.69 0.36 -7.77
CA ASP A 272 7.24 0.72 -9.12
C ASP A 272 7.64 -0.35 -10.18
N TYR A 273 8.42 -1.38 -9.78
CA TYR A 273 9.00 -2.41 -10.66
C TYR A 273 8.80 -3.81 -10.06
N PRO A 274 7.55 -4.31 -9.99
CA PRO A 274 7.23 -5.53 -9.24
C PRO A 274 8.00 -6.76 -9.72
N ILE A 275 8.06 -7.03 -11.03
CA ILE A 275 8.75 -8.22 -11.57
C ILE A 275 10.23 -8.25 -11.14
N MET A 276 10.94 -7.14 -11.35
CA MET A 276 12.35 -7.01 -10.93
C MET A 276 12.51 -7.20 -9.42
N THR A 277 11.63 -6.59 -8.63
CA THR A 277 11.69 -6.70 -7.17
C THR A 277 11.45 -8.14 -6.70
N ILE A 278 10.51 -8.87 -7.30
CA ILE A 278 10.25 -10.29 -7.01
C ILE A 278 11.50 -11.13 -7.29
N ASP A 279 12.11 -10.94 -8.45
CA ASP A 279 13.30 -11.73 -8.87
C ASP A 279 14.48 -11.50 -7.91
N ILE A 280 14.74 -10.25 -7.54
CA ILE A 280 15.82 -9.91 -6.61
C ILE A 280 15.50 -10.47 -5.22
N TYR A 281 14.28 -10.28 -4.74
CA TYR A 281 13.85 -10.74 -3.44
C TYR A 281 13.98 -12.27 -3.30
N LYS A 282 13.47 -13.03 -4.27
CA LYS A 282 13.56 -14.51 -4.27
C LYS A 282 15.01 -14.98 -4.29
N LYS A 283 15.84 -14.44 -5.20
CA LYS A 283 17.27 -14.81 -5.28
C LYS A 283 18.03 -14.54 -3.97
N TYR A 284 17.74 -13.40 -3.34
CA TYR A 284 18.35 -13.07 -2.06
C TYR A 284 17.90 -14.02 -0.96
N MET A 285 16.60 -14.32 -0.85
CA MET A 285 16.06 -15.21 0.18
C MET A 285 16.53 -16.66 0.02
N GLU A 286 16.81 -17.11 -1.20
CA GLU A 286 17.39 -18.42 -1.48
C GLU A 286 18.89 -18.50 -1.12
N SER A 287 19.58 -17.35 -0.98
CA SER A 287 21.01 -17.27 -0.70
C SER A 287 21.37 -17.25 0.79
N ILE A 288 20.40 -17.06 1.68
CA ILE A 288 20.57 -16.98 3.15
C ILE A 288 19.93 -18.15 3.86
#